data_9a1cf4242bd971c335ab0d114991369a
#
_entry.id   9a1cf4242bd971c335ab0d114991369a
#
_cell.length_a   1.000
_cell.length_b   1.000
_cell.length_c   1.000
_cell.angle_alpha   90.00
_cell.angle_beta   90.00
_cell.angle_gamma   90.00
#
_symmetry.space_group_name_H-M   'P 1'
#
loop_
_entity.id
_entity.type
_entity.pdbx_description
1 polymer ?
#
loop_
_entity_poly.entity_id
_entity_poly.type
_entity_poly.pdbx_seq_one_letter_code
_entity_poly.pdbx_strand_id
1 'polypeptide(L)'
;AHRSCLEVGGNTIAVLGTGVDLVYPPKNRGLYQQLLKTGLALSEYPAGTQPDRSHFPRRNRIVAGLSRAVIVIEGSTRSGALITANLANEYGRDVYA
;
A
#
# COMPACT_ATOMS: atom_id res chain seq x y z
N ALA A 1 6.05 -3.92 6.44
CA ALA A 1 7.00 -3.53 5.39
C ALA A 1 7.44 -2.08 5.51
N HIS A 2 6.50 -1.15 5.67
CA HIS A 2 6.85 0.28 5.80
C HIS A 2 7.77 0.54 6.98
N ARG A 3 7.46 -0.02 8.15
CA ARG A 3 8.26 0.16 9.36
C ARG A 3 9.69 -0.33 9.17
N SER A 4 9.86 -1.51 8.62
CA SER A 4 11.19 -2.09 8.37
C SER A 4 11.98 -1.28 7.35
N CYS A 5 11.33 -0.78 6.32
CA CYS A 5 11.95 0.08 5.33
C CYS A 5 12.49 1.36 5.97
N LEU A 6 11.70 2.00 6.83
CA LEU A 6 12.12 3.23 7.52
C LEU A 6 13.25 2.98 8.50
N GLU A 7 13.24 1.82 9.20
CA GLU A 7 14.28 1.46 10.16
C GLU A 7 15.67 1.34 9.52
N VAL A 8 15.75 0.91 8.28
CA VAL A 8 17.02 0.79 7.55
C VAL A 8 17.35 2.05 6.73
N GLY A 9 16.63 3.13 6.93
CA GLY A 9 16.86 4.39 6.22
C GLY A 9 16.37 4.42 4.79
N GLY A 10 15.49 3.49 4.41
CA GLY A 10 14.90 3.45 3.08
C GLY A 10 13.74 4.43 2.94
N ASN A 11 13.36 4.69 1.69
CA ASN A 11 12.20 5.48 1.36
C ASN A 11 11.04 4.56 1.00
N THR A 12 9.84 4.90 1.47
CA THR A 12 8.65 4.09 1.20
C THR A 12 7.48 4.98 0.77
N ILE A 13 6.59 4.41 -0.02
CA ILE A 13 5.37 5.08 -0.48
C ILE A 13 4.18 4.31 0.07
N ALA A 14 3.30 5.01 0.79
CA ALA A 14 2.06 4.43 1.26
C ALA A 14 0.94 4.81 0.30
N VAL A 15 0.24 3.82 -0.23
CA VAL A 15 -0.97 4.02 -1.04
C VAL A 15 -2.16 3.70 -0.15
N LEU A 16 -3.04 4.67 0.02
CA LEU A 16 -4.09 4.62 1.04
C LEU A 16 -5.44 4.24 0.44
N GLY A 17 -6.27 3.58 1.26
CA GLY A 17 -7.67 3.34 0.96
C GLY A 17 -8.61 4.38 1.58
N THR A 18 -8.04 5.47 2.09
CA THR A 18 -8.75 6.60 2.71
C THR A 18 -8.19 7.89 2.16
N GLY A 19 -8.77 9.03 2.55
CA GLY A 19 -8.15 10.32 2.31
C GLY A 19 -6.80 10.41 3.03
N VAL A 20 -5.88 11.24 2.54
CA VAL A 20 -4.53 11.37 3.10
C VAL A 20 -4.51 11.97 4.50
N ASP A 21 -5.59 12.60 4.91
CA ASP A 21 -5.76 13.21 6.24
C ASP A 21 -6.17 12.19 7.32
N LEU A 22 -6.46 10.95 6.94
CA LEU A 22 -6.90 9.91 7.87
C LEU A 22 -5.83 8.82 7.99
N VAL A 23 -5.69 8.29 9.20
CA VAL A 23 -4.80 7.14 9.48
C VAL A 23 -5.67 5.93 9.83
N TYR A 24 -5.55 4.86 9.04
CA TYR A 24 -6.29 3.62 9.30
C TYR A 24 -5.34 2.42 9.14
N PRO A 25 -5.27 1.52 10.11
CA PRO A 25 -5.90 1.65 11.43
C PRO A 25 -5.24 2.76 12.26
N PRO A 26 -5.98 3.35 13.24
CA PRO A 26 -5.48 4.49 14.03
C PRO A 26 -4.18 4.22 14.78
N LYS A 27 -3.92 2.97 15.11
CA LYS A 27 -2.68 2.57 15.81
C LYS A 27 -1.41 2.87 15.00
N ASN A 28 -1.53 3.11 13.70
CA ASN A 28 -0.40 3.39 12.82
C ASN A 28 -0.08 4.88 12.69
N ARG A 29 -0.69 5.74 13.51
CA ARG A 29 -0.48 7.18 13.43
C ARG A 29 0.99 7.56 13.55
N GLY A 30 1.72 6.97 14.51
CA GLY A 30 3.15 7.24 14.67
C GLY A 30 3.96 6.81 13.46
N LEU A 31 3.67 5.65 12.91
CA LEU A 31 4.32 5.15 11.69
C LEU A 31 4.04 6.08 10.51
N TYR A 32 2.80 6.53 10.36
CA TYR A 32 2.40 7.43 9.28
C TYR A 32 3.16 8.76 9.35
N GLN A 33 3.27 9.33 10.54
CA GLN A 33 4.03 10.56 10.73
C GLN A 33 5.51 10.39 10.38
N GLN A 34 6.12 9.27 10.76
CA GLN A 34 7.49 8.95 10.38
C GLN A 34 7.64 8.83 8.86
N LEU A 35 6.70 8.14 8.22
CA LEU A 35 6.72 7.95 6.78
C LEU A 35 6.67 9.30 6.05
N LEU A 36 5.85 10.23 6.51
CA LEU A 36 5.71 11.54 5.87
C LEU A 36 6.98 12.39 5.92
N LYS A 37 7.90 12.10 6.83
CA LYS A 37 9.17 12.86 6.92
C LYS A 37 10.11 12.56 5.75
N THR A 38 10.13 11.31 5.27
CA THR A 38 11.11 10.86 4.27
C THR A 38 10.48 10.13 3.10
N GLY A 39 9.19 9.82 3.18
CA GLY A 39 8.47 9.09 2.15
C GLY A 39 7.32 9.89 1.58
N LEU A 40 6.34 9.18 1.04
CA LEU A 40 5.20 9.78 0.37
C LEU A 40 3.94 8.99 0.68
N ALA A 41 2.83 9.69 0.88
CA ALA A 41 1.51 9.09 0.97
C ALA A 41 0.70 9.50 -0.26
N LEU A 42 0.08 8.52 -0.91
CA LEU A 42 -0.75 8.72 -2.09
C LEU A 42 -2.16 8.19 -1.83
N SER A 43 -3.16 8.89 -2.33
CA SER A 43 -4.53 8.41 -2.31
C SER A 43 -5.27 8.91 -3.56
N GLU A 44 -6.11 8.06 -4.13
CA GLU A 44 -7.03 8.46 -5.19
C GLU A 44 -8.33 9.05 -4.65
N TYR A 45 -8.52 9.05 -3.32
CA TYR A 45 -9.73 9.53 -2.69
C TYR A 45 -9.54 10.94 -2.13
N PRO A 46 -10.60 11.77 -2.13
CA PRO A 46 -10.53 13.11 -1.54
C PRO A 46 -10.22 13.07 -0.05
N ALA A 47 -9.66 14.14 0.49
CA ALA A 47 -9.47 14.30 1.91
C ALA A 47 -10.81 14.10 2.64
N GLY A 48 -10.77 13.45 3.81
CA GLY A 48 -11.97 13.14 4.59
C GLY A 48 -12.64 11.83 4.23
N THR A 49 -12.19 11.14 3.17
CA THR A 49 -12.79 9.85 2.79
C THR A 49 -12.52 8.81 3.85
N GLN A 50 -13.60 8.21 4.38
CA GLN A 50 -13.52 7.19 5.42
C GLN A 50 -13.10 5.85 4.86
N PRO A 51 -12.51 4.95 5.69
CA PRO A 51 -12.16 3.61 5.23
C PRO A 51 -13.40 2.82 4.81
N ASP A 52 -13.28 2.05 3.73
CA ASP A 52 -14.31 1.18 3.21
C ASP A 52 -13.65 -0.07 2.65
N ARG A 53 -14.27 -1.23 2.85
CA ARG A 53 -13.72 -2.50 2.39
C ARG A 53 -13.43 -2.53 0.90
N SER A 54 -14.25 -1.87 0.09
CA SER A 54 -14.08 -1.84 -1.36
C SER A 54 -12.87 -1.01 -1.78
N HIS A 55 -12.41 -0.09 -0.93
CA HIS A 55 -11.26 0.77 -1.24
C HIS A 55 -9.93 0.01 -1.25
N PHE A 56 -9.79 -1.01 -0.41
CA PHE A 56 -8.51 -1.70 -0.25
C PHE A 56 -8.12 -2.55 -1.46
N PRO A 57 -8.99 -3.41 -2.01
CA PRO A 57 -8.69 -4.09 -3.27
C PRO A 57 -8.49 -3.13 -4.43
N ARG A 58 -9.27 -2.07 -4.49
CA ARG A 58 -9.16 -1.06 -5.53
C ARG A 58 -7.82 -0.30 -5.45
N ARG A 59 -7.36 0.01 -4.24
CA ARG A 59 -6.06 0.64 -4.00
C ARG A 59 -4.91 -0.24 -4.48
N ASN A 60 -5.06 -1.57 -4.40
CA ASN A 60 -4.01 -2.52 -4.76
C ASN A 60 -3.59 -2.40 -6.22
N ARG A 61 -4.46 -1.95 -7.13
CA ARG A 61 -4.08 -1.72 -8.53
C ARG A 61 -3.03 -0.62 -8.67
N ILE A 62 -3.05 0.36 -7.78
CA ILE A 62 -2.06 1.44 -7.77
C ILE A 62 -0.72 0.91 -7.27
N VAL A 63 -0.74 0.10 -6.22
CA VAL A 63 0.48 -0.56 -5.70
C VAL A 63 1.13 -1.38 -6.81
N ALA A 64 0.36 -2.22 -7.50
CA ALA A 64 0.87 -3.03 -8.61
C ALA A 64 1.40 -2.17 -9.75
N GLY A 65 0.66 -1.13 -10.13
CA GLY A 65 1.03 -0.26 -11.24
C GLY A 65 2.29 0.56 -11.01
N LEU A 66 2.55 0.98 -9.76
CA LEU A 66 3.74 1.73 -9.40
C LEU A 66 4.98 0.85 -9.19
N SER A 67 4.80 -0.45 -9.05
CA SER A 67 5.87 -1.38 -8.74
C SER A 67 6.52 -1.92 -10.01
N ARG A 68 7.82 -2.18 -9.96
CA ARG A 68 8.53 -2.94 -11.01
C ARG A 68 8.33 -4.43 -10.82
N ALA A 69 8.22 -4.85 -9.55
CA ALA A 69 8.03 -6.24 -9.17
C ALA A 69 7.21 -6.30 -7.90
N VAL A 70 6.55 -7.42 -7.69
CA VAL A 70 5.78 -7.70 -6.47
C VAL A 70 6.31 -8.97 -5.86
N ILE A 71 6.66 -8.92 -4.58
CA ILE A 71 7.10 -10.08 -3.80
C ILE A 71 5.99 -10.42 -2.82
N VAL A 72 5.45 -11.62 -2.94
CA VAL A 72 4.40 -12.11 -2.04
C VAL A 72 5.07 -12.89 -0.91
N ILE A 73 5.10 -12.29 0.28
CA ILE A 73 5.71 -12.92 1.45
C ILE A 73 4.75 -13.95 2.04
N GLU A 74 3.47 -13.59 2.12
CA GLU A 74 2.44 -14.44 2.70
C GLU A 74 1.11 -14.09 2.08
N GLY A 75 0.29 -15.10 1.76
CA GLY A 75 -1.02 -14.87 1.20
C GLY A 75 -1.76 -16.15 0.93
N SER A 76 -3.08 -16.11 1.08
CA SER A 76 -3.99 -17.18 0.69
C SER A 76 -4.69 -16.80 -0.61
N THR A 77 -5.49 -17.74 -1.15
CA THR A 77 -6.22 -17.52 -2.40
C THR A 77 -7.19 -16.34 -2.37
N ARG A 78 -7.58 -15.89 -1.17
CA ARG A 78 -8.48 -14.73 -0.99
C ARG A 78 -7.79 -13.52 -0.40
N SER A 79 -6.47 -13.54 -0.28
CA SER A 79 -5.75 -12.43 0.34
C SER A 79 -5.63 -11.24 -0.60
N GLY A 80 -5.50 -10.04 -0.01
CA GLY A 80 -5.19 -8.83 -0.77
C GLY A 80 -3.85 -8.92 -1.49
N ALA A 81 -2.90 -9.67 -0.94
CA ALA A 81 -1.61 -9.87 -1.57
C ALA A 81 -1.73 -10.57 -2.92
N LEU A 82 -2.61 -11.59 -3.04
CA LEU A 82 -2.84 -12.26 -4.31
C LEU A 82 -3.57 -11.37 -5.31
N ILE A 83 -4.48 -10.52 -4.86
CA ILE A 83 -5.13 -9.54 -5.73
C ILE A 83 -4.08 -8.63 -6.36
N THR A 84 -3.15 -8.12 -5.55
CA THR A 84 -2.06 -7.28 -6.03
C THR A 84 -1.15 -8.03 -7.00
N ALA A 85 -0.81 -9.29 -6.68
CA ALA A 85 0.03 -10.13 -7.55
C ALA A 85 -0.62 -10.36 -8.91
N ASN A 86 -1.93 -10.65 -8.94
CA ASN A 86 -2.66 -10.85 -10.18
C ASN A 86 -2.69 -9.58 -11.02
N LEU A 87 -2.92 -8.43 -10.41
CA LEU A 87 -2.89 -7.14 -11.10
C LEU A 87 -1.49 -6.84 -11.64
N ALA A 88 -0.45 -7.15 -10.88
CA ALA A 88 0.92 -6.96 -11.33
C ALA A 88 1.22 -7.80 -12.58
N ASN A 89 0.76 -9.05 -12.62
CA ASN A 89 0.87 -9.89 -13.81
C ASN A 89 0.18 -9.27 -15.01
N GLU A 90 -1.03 -8.76 -14.84
CA GLU A 90 -1.79 -8.10 -15.91
C GLU A 90 -1.06 -6.88 -16.44
N TYR A 91 -0.35 -6.16 -15.58
CA TYR A 91 0.40 -4.95 -15.95
C TYR A 91 1.82 -5.26 -16.45
N GLY A 92 2.18 -6.52 -16.61
CA GLY A 92 3.52 -6.91 -17.07
C GLY A 92 4.62 -6.74 -16.04
N ARG A 93 4.27 -6.75 -14.74
CA ARG A 93 5.25 -6.68 -13.66
C ARG A 93 5.69 -8.08 -13.25
N ASP A 94 6.94 -8.21 -12.80
CA ASP A 94 7.43 -9.46 -12.27
C ASP A 94 6.83 -9.74 -10.89
N VAL A 95 6.46 -11.01 -10.65
CA VAL A 95 5.88 -11.45 -9.37
C VAL A 95 6.73 -12.58 -8.82
N TYR A 96 7.14 -12.45 -7.56
CA TYR A 96 7.93 -13.46 -6.84
C TYR A 96 7.18 -13.91 -5.60
N ALA A 97 7.29 -15.15 -5.27
CA ALA A 97 6.70 -15.73 -4.07
C ALA A 97 7.75 -16.09 -3.02
#